data_980d5ef662e96aac6e2f8dc7d0593cfe
#
_entry.id   980d5ef662e96aac6e2f8dc7d0593cfe
#
_cell.length_a   1.000
_cell.length_b   1.000
_cell.length_c   1.000
_cell.angle_alpha   90.00
_cell.angle_beta   90.00
_cell.angle_gamma   90.00
#
_symmetry.space_group_name_H-M   'P 1'
#
loop_
_entity.id
_entity.type
_entity.pdbx_description
1 polymer ?
#
loop_
_entity_poly.entity_id
_entity_poly.type
_entity_poly.pdbx_seq_one_letter_code
_entity_poly.pdbx_strand_id
1 'polypeptide(L)'
;KRCIIDQAPAGYTEHVRDPKPFITAEGKIRFVLGAQRENLTGTCLVYEMDDLNSTPRLLGELAVQDFDNSHVFMWECPDLFQLGGKGVFIWSPQGKLREATQFQNNYHATYALGKLDGNVLNAKHIEELDYGFDFYAPQTVQNSDRILFGWVGLPDLTYPTDKYKWHS
;
A
#
# COMPACT_ATOMS: atom_id res chain seq x y z
N LYS A 1 -3.44 12.63 22.32
CA LYS A 1 -2.87 11.98 21.11
C LYS A 1 -1.42 11.58 21.45
N ARG A 2 -0.99 10.39 21.09
CA ARG A 2 0.37 9.87 21.25
C ARG A 2 0.93 9.60 19.86
N CYS A 3 2.19 9.99 19.59
CA CYS A 3 2.94 9.48 18.46
C CYS A 3 3.32 8.03 18.77
N ILE A 4 3.09 7.10 17.87
CA ILE A 4 3.40 5.68 18.05
C ILE A 4 4.68 5.27 17.33
N ILE A 5 5.04 5.96 16.24
CA ILE A 5 6.31 5.86 15.52
C ILE A 5 6.75 7.30 15.26
N ASP A 6 7.89 7.70 15.77
CA ASP A 6 8.40 9.08 15.70
C ASP A 6 9.48 9.27 14.62
N GLN A 7 10.06 8.18 14.13
CA GLN A 7 11.09 8.20 13.09
C GLN A 7 11.05 6.93 12.25
N ALA A 8 11.57 7.00 11.03
CA ALA A 8 11.75 5.83 10.19
C ALA A 8 12.71 4.83 10.86
N PRO A 9 12.48 3.51 10.75
CA PRO A 9 13.40 2.52 11.27
C PRO A 9 14.72 2.52 10.48
N ALA A 10 15.79 2.01 11.07
CA ALA A 10 17.10 1.87 10.42
C ALA A 10 16.97 1.04 9.12
N GLY A 11 17.66 1.46 8.05
CA GLY A 11 17.61 0.85 6.72
C GLY A 11 16.57 1.44 5.79
N TYR A 12 15.81 2.43 6.27
CA TYR A 12 14.78 3.11 5.46
C TYR A 12 15.01 4.63 5.46
N THR A 13 14.60 5.28 4.36
CA THR A 13 14.58 6.73 4.27
C THR A 13 13.41 7.30 5.09
N GLU A 14 13.27 8.63 5.15
CA GLU A 14 12.12 9.27 5.81
C GLU A 14 10.78 9.09 5.05
N HIS A 15 10.80 8.43 3.89
CA HIS A 15 9.60 8.06 3.15
C HIS A 15 8.97 6.80 3.75
N VAL A 16 8.34 6.97 4.92
CA VAL A 16 7.52 5.95 5.61
C VAL A 16 6.17 6.60 5.90
N ARG A 17 5.08 6.09 5.29
CA ARG A 17 3.75 6.72 5.33
C ARG A 17 2.59 5.77 5.10
N ASP A 18 1.37 6.31 5.14
CA ASP A 18 0.11 5.67 4.77
C ASP A 18 -0.22 4.44 5.63
N PRO A 19 -0.38 4.59 6.96
CA PRO A 19 -0.65 3.47 7.84
C PRO A 19 -2.04 2.88 7.59
N LYS A 20 -2.11 1.55 7.38
CA LYS A 20 -3.36 0.80 7.28
C LYS A 20 -3.45 -0.24 8.38
N PRO A 21 -4.26 -0.02 9.41
CA PRO A 21 -4.44 -0.98 10.50
C PRO A 21 -5.47 -2.05 10.17
N PHE A 22 -5.27 -3.23 10.75
CA PHE A 22 -6.23 -4.33 10.78
C PHE A 22 -6.06 -5.15 12.08
N ILE A 23 -7.10 -5.90 12.44
CA ILE A 23 -7.08 -6.78 13.61
C ILE A 23 -6.78 -8.20 13.14
N THR A 24 -5.82 -8.86 13.78
CA THR A 24 -5.51 -10.28 13.51
C THR A 24 -6.55 -11.20 14.14
N ALA A 25 -6.54 -12.47 13.75
CA ALA A 25 -7.41 -13.49 14.35
C ALA A 25 -7.19 -13.65 15.88
N GLU A 26 -5.98 -13.36 16.35
CA GLU A 26 -5.58 -13.40 17.76
C GLU A 26 -5.94 -12.10 18.52
N GLY A 27 -6.59 -11.14 17.83
CA GLY A 27 -7.02 -9.87 18.42
C GLY A 27 -5.94 -8.81 18.54
N LYS A 28 -4.76 -9.03 17.97
CA LYS A 28 -3.68 -8.04 17.93
C LYS A 28 -3.94 -7.00 16.85
N ILE A 29 -3.38 -5.82 17.04
CA ILE A 29 -3.42 -4.75 16.04
C ILE A 29 -2.18 -4.90 15.17
N ARG A 30 -2.37 -5.19 13.89
CA ARG A 30 -1.32 -5.04 12.87
C ARG A 30 -1.60 -3.84 12.00
N PHE A 31 -0.54 -3.27 11.45
CA PHE A 31 -0.67 -2.26 10.41
C PHE A 31 0.49 -2.34 9.43
N VAL A 32 0.18 -1.99 8.21
CA VAL A 32 1.16 -1.89 7.13
C VAL A 32 1.44 -0.43 6.83
N LEU A 33 2.68 -0.14 6.42
CA LEU A 33 3.16 1.19 6.03
C LEU A 33 3.91 1.10 4.71
N GLY A 34 3.61 2.00 3.78
CA GLY A 34 4.46 2.19 2.61
C GLY A 34 5.82 2.75 3.03
N ALA A 35 6.89 2.27 2.42
CA ALA A 35 8.25 2.68 2.76
C ALA A 35 9.20 2.66 1.57
N GLN A 36 10.32 3.39 1.72
CA GLN A 36 11.45 3.34 0.82
C GLN A 36 12.70 2.92 1.58
N ARG A 37 13.42 1.92 1.08
CA ARG A 37 14.72 1.52 1.62
C ARG A 37 15.79 2.56 1.30
N GLU A 38 16.90 2.57 2.04
CA GLU A 38 18.05 3.48 1.77
C GLU A 38 18.65 3.31 0.37
N ASN A 39 18.51 2.13 -0.24
CA ASN A 39 18.91 1.89 -1.64
C ASN A 39 17.89 2.42 -2.66
N LEU A 40 16.93 3.22 -2.23
CA LEU A 40 15.88 3.84 -3.01
C LEU A 40 14.91 2.86 -3.69
N THR A 41 14.67 1.70 -3.10
CA THR A 41 13.65 0.75 -3.56
C THR A 41 12.43 0.77 -2.65
N GLY A 42 11.24 0.68 -3.26
CA GLY A 42 9.96 0.65 -2.53
C GLY A 42 9.75 -0.66 -1.76
N THR A 43 9.03 -0.58 -0.65
CA THR A 43 8.63 -1.72 0.16
C THR A 43 7.42 -1.39 1.03
N CYS A 44 6.94 -2.37 1.77
CA CYS A 44 5.88 -2.22 2.76
C CYS A 44 6.32 -2.81 4.10
N LEU A 45 6.27 -2.02 5.16
CA LEU A 45 6.59 -2.45 6.52
C LEU A 45 5.37 -3.02 7.22
N VAL A 46 5.58 -4.05 8.03
CA VAL A 46 4.55 -4.68 8.86
C VAL A 46 4.89 -4.47 10.33
N TYR A 47 4.00 -3.82 11.05
CA TYR A 47 4.09 -3.63 12.50
C TYR A 47 2.97 -4.36 13.22
N GLU A 48 3.22 -4.68 14.49
CA GLU A 48 2.24 -5.29 15.39
C GLU A 48 2.25 -4.60 16.76
N MET A 49 1.06 -4.47 17.34
CA MET A 49 0.83 -4.01 18.71
C MET A 49 -0.11 -4.97 19.41
N ASP A 50 0.07 -5.17 20.71
CA ASP A 50 -0.87 -5.96 21.51
C ASP A 50 -2.18 -5.20 21.76
N ASP A 51 -2.08 -3.88 21.99
CA ASP A 51 -3.21 -2.94 22.13
C ASP A 51 -2.77 -1.51 21.75
N LEU A 52 -3.72 -0.56 21.80
CA LEU A 52 -3.46 0.84 21.46
C LEU A 52 -2.48 1.57 22.41
N ASN A 53 -2.14 1.00 23.55
CA ASN A 53 -1.22 1.56 24.52
C ASN A 53 0.18 0.96 24.44
N SER A 54 0.34 -0.19 23.80
CA SER A 54 1.61 -0.87 23.61
C SER A 54 2.50 -0.17 22.59
N THR A 55 3.80 -0.46 22.62
CA THR A 55 4.75 0.05 21.62
C THR A 55 4.70 -0.83 20.37
N PRO A 56 4.64 -0.25 19.18
CA PRO A 56 4.69 -1.02 17.95
C PRO A 56 6.01 -1.78 17.82
N ARG A 57 5.92 -3.02 17.38
CA ARG A 57 7.06 -3.86 17.05
C ARG A 57 7.11 -4.07 15.54
N LEU A 58 8.22 -3.72 14.92
CA LEU A 58 8.46 -4.02 13.51
C LEU A 58 8.60 -5.55 13.33
N LEU A 59 7.76 -6.15 12.51
CA LEU A 59 7.83 -7.57 12.17
C LEU A 59 8.68 -7.84 10.92
N GLY A 60 9.00 -6.79 10.16
CA GLY A 60 9.75 -6.85 8.92
C GLY A 60 8.97 -6.27 7.75
N GLU A 61 9.34 -6.66 6.55
CA GLU A 61 8.69 -6.24 5.31
C GLU A 61 7.65 -7.25 4.85
N LEU A 62 6.62 -6.76 4.15
CA LEU A 62 5.71 -7.59 3.38
C LEU A 62 6.39 -7.94 2.05
N ALA A 63 6.66 -9.20 1.83
CA ALA A 63 7.12 -9.70 0.54
C ALA A 63 5.92 -10.10 -0.34
N VAL A 64 5.85 -9.54 -1.54
CA VAL A 64 4.92 -9.96 -2.60
C VAL A 64 5.71 -10.76 -3.61
N GLN A 65 5.48 -12.07 -3.62
CA GLN A 65 6.20 -12.98 -4.51
C GLN A 65 5.88 -12.65 -5.97
N ASP A 66 6.88 -12.76 -6.84
CA ASP A 66 6.79 -12.53 -8.30
C ASP A 66 6.47 -11.09 -8.73
N PHE A 67 6.43 -10.12 -7.80
CA PHE A 67 6.35 -8.71 -8.17
C PHE A 67 7.73 -8.16 -8.56
N ASP A 68 7.84 -7.66 -9.80
CA ASP A 68 9.04 -6.97 -10.26
C ASP A 68 9.14 -5.57 -9.63
N ASN A 69 10.04 -5.45 -8.67
CA ASN A 69 10.32 -4.23 -7.90
C ASN A 69 11.57 -3.48 -8.36
N SER A 70 12.18 -3.87 -9.49
CA SER A 70 13.52 -3.40 -9.90
C SER A 70 13.60 -1.89 -10.14
N HIS A 71 12.52 -1.25 -10.57
CA HIS A 71 12.42 0.18 -10.84
C HIS A 71 11.47 0.92 -9.90
N VAL A 72 10.87 0.21 -8.94
CA VAL A 72 9.90 0.79 -8.02
C VAL A 72 10.63 1.41 -6.85
N PHE A 73 10.53 2.74 -6.71
CA PHE A 73 11.23 3.48 -5.68
C PHE A 73 10.40 3.79 -4.43
N MET A 74 9.07 3.60 -4.48
CA MET A 74 8.18 3.79 -3.33
C MET A 74 6.94 2.92 -3.47
N TRP A 75 6.47 2.37 -2.36
CA TRP A 75 5.13 1.76 -2.25
C TRP A 75 4.25 2.68 -1.42
N GLU A 76 3.19 3.21 -2.02
CA GLU A 76 2.25 4.09 -1.35
C GLU A 76 0.91 3.40 -1.08
N CYS A 77 0.17 3.92 -0.12
CA CYS A 77 -1.20 3.54 0.18
C CYS A 77 -1.43 2.02 0.33
N PRO A 78 -0.58 1.28 1.08
CA PRO A 78 -0.76 -0.16 1.22
C PRO A 78 -2.07 -0.49 1.94
N ASP A 79 -2.75 -1.53 1.49
CA ASP A 79 -3.94 -2.09 2.12
C ASP A 79 -3.89 -3.62 2.09
N LEU A 80 -3.79 -4.24 3.26
CA LEU A 80 -3.65 -5.69 3.41
C LEU A 80 -4.85 -6.27 4.16
N PHE A 81 -5.53 -7.24 3.58
CA PHE A 81 -6.69 -7.88 4.19
C PHE A 81 -6.91 -9.30 3.67
N GLN A 82 -7.87 -9.99 4.29
CA GLN A 82 -8.35 -11.29 3.84
C GLN A 82 -9.72 -11.13 3.17
N LEU A 83 -9.92 -11.80 2.03
CA LEU A 83 -11.20 -11.83 1.33
C LEU A 83 -11.40 -13.22 0.70
N GLY A 84 -12.49 -13.90 1.06
CA GLY A 84 -12.80 -15.22 0.53
C GLY A 84 -11.70 -16.26 0.77
N GLY A 85 -10.99 -16.18 1.91
CA GLY A 85 -9.89 -17.08 2.28
C GLY A 85 -8.56 -16.80 1.55
N LYS A 86 -8.49 -15.72 0.78
CA LYS A 86 -7.26 -15.27 0.11
C LYS A 86 -6.73 -14.00 0.78
N GLY A 87 -5.41 -13.87 0.86
CA GLY A 87 -4.75 -12.60 1.13
C GLY A 87 -4.89 -11.68 -0.08
N VAL A 88 -5.26 -10.45 0.18
CA VAL A 88 -5.35 -9.36 -0.79
C VAL A 88 -4.42 -8.26 -0.33
N PHE A 89 -3.55 -7.80 -1.21
CA PHE A 89 -2.72 -6.64 -0.99
C PHE A 89 -2.92 -5.65 -2.12
N ILE A 90 -3.26 -4.42 -1.78
CA ILE A 90 -3.42 -3.29 -2.71
C ILE A 90 -2.36 -2.26 -2.35
N TRP A 91 -1.69 -1.69 -3.35
CA TRP A 91 -0.71 -0.62 -3.15
C TRP A 91 -0.52 0.18 -4.44
N SER A 92 0.14 1.33 -4.33
CA SER A 92 0.49 2.17 -5.47
C SER A 92 2.02 2.20 -5.62
N PRO A 93 2.60 1.35 -6.50
CA PRO A 93 4.04 1.29 -6.75
C PRO A 93 4.48 2.44 -7.65
N GLN A 94 5.29 3.37 -7.13
CA GLN A 94 5.85 4.46 -7.92
C GLN A 94 7.13 4.00 -8.66
N GLY A 95 7.20 4.25 -9.95
CA GLY A 95 8.33 3.91 -10.81
C GLY A 95 8.22 2.55 -11.51
N LYS A 96 7.11 1.80 -11.31
CA LYS A 96 6.86 0.57 -12.07
C LYS A 96 6.91 0.88 -13.57
N LEU A 97 7.72 0.15 -14.30
CA LEU A 97 7.86 0.33 -15.75
C LEU A 97 6.59 -0.10 -16.48
N ARG A 98 6.31 0.62 -17.56
CA ARG A 98 5.23 0.30 -18.49
C ARG A 98 5.49 -1.06 -19.16
N GLU A 99 4.43 -1.82 -19.28
CA GLU A 99 4.39 -3.07 -20.05
C GLU A 99 3.55 -2.86 -21.31
N ALA A 100 3.49 -3.84 -22.20
CA ALA A 100 2.82 -3.67 -23.50
C ALA A 100 1.37 -3.15 -23.40
N THR A 101 0.61 -3.61 -22.40
CA THR A 101 -0.80 -3.25 -22.20
C THR A 101 -1.15 -2.90 -20.76
N GLN A 102 -0.17 -2.93 -19.84
CA GLN A 102 -0.36 -2.68 -18.42
C GLN A 102 0.61 -1.61 -17.93
N PHE A 103 0.29 -0.99 -16.78
CA PHE A 103 1.12 0.02 -16.13
C PHE A 103 1.43 1.22 -17.03
N GLN A 104 0.44 1.65 -17.85
CA GLN A 104 0.63 2.73 -18.81
C GLN A 104 0.60 4.12 -18.16
N ASN A 105 -0.05 4.26 -17.01
CA ASN A 105 -0.08 5.50 -16.25
C ASN A 105 1.22 5.70 -15.46
N ASN A 106 1.59 6.95 -15.21
CA ASN A 106 2.72 7.26 -14.32
C ASN A 106 2.38 6.90 -12.86
N TYR A 107 1.10 7.04 -12.51
CA TYR A 107 0.55 6.71 -11.20
C TYR A 107 -0.57 5.69 -11.39
N HIS A 108 -0.47 4.56 -10.77
CA HIS A 108 -1.46 3.50 -10.84
C HIS A 108 -1.55 2.77 -9.50
N ALA A 109 -2.61 2.03 -9.31
CA ALA A 109 -2.79 1.12 -8.20
C ALA A 109 -2.69 -0.31 -8.69
N THR A 110 -2.04 -1.15 -7.90
CA THR A 110 -1.80 -2.56 -8.17
C THR A 110 -2.46 -3.39 -7.07
N TYR A 111 -2.90 -4.59 -7.40
CA TYR A 111 -3.33 -5.56 -6.41
C TYR A 111 -2.67 -6.91 -6.62
N ALA A 112 -2.49 -7.64 -5.53
CA ALA A 112 -2.01 -9.01 -5.52
C ALA A 112 -2.96 -9.90 -4.74
N LEU A 113 -3.26 -11.08 -5.29
CA LEU A 113 -4.10 -12.10 -4.67
C LEU A 113 -3.29 -13.38 -4.46
N GLY A 114 -3.34 -13.91 -3.25
CA GLY A 114 -2.63 -15.15 -2.98
C GLY A 114 -2.84 -15.70 -1.58
N LYS A 115 -1.97 -16.60 -1.17
CA LYS A 115 -1.91 -17.09 0.21
C LYS A 115 -0.96 -16.20 1.01
N LEU A 116 -1.49 -15.59 2.06
CA LEU A 116 -0.66 -14.86 3.03
C LEU A 116 -0.14 -15.86 4.07
N ASP A 117 1.18 -15.91 4.24
CA ASP A 117 1.88 -16.73 5.22
C ASP A 117 2.91 -15.85 5.96
N GLY A 118 2.61 -15.52 7.19
CA GLY A 118 3.35 -14.49 7.92
C GLY A 118 3.34 -13.15 7.19
N ASN A 119 4.51 -12.67 6.80
CA ASN A 119 4.70 -11.46 6.01
C ASN A 119 4.99 -11.75 4.52
N VAL A 120 4.67 -12.94 4.03
CA VAL A 120 4.86 -13.32 2.62
C VAL A 120 3.51 -13.53 1.96
N LEU A 121 3.18 -12.74 0.96
CA LEU A 121 2.06 -12.98 0.06
C LEU A 121 2.55 -13.78 -1.13
N ASN A 122 2.24 -15.08 -1.12
CA ASN A 122 2.48 -15.99 -2.25
C ASN A 122 1.44 -15.67 -3.32
N ALA A 123 1.70 -14.62 -4.09
CA ALA A 123 0.78 -14.11 -5.08
C ALA A 123 0.62 -15.10 -6.23
N LYS A 124 -0.62 -15.34 -6.64
CA LYS A 124 -0.96 -16.09 -7.86
C LYS A 124 -1.48 -15.18 -8.96
N HIS A 125 -1.67 -13.92 -8.62
CA HIS A 125 -2.27 -12.94 -9.50
C HIS A 125 -1.84 -11.56 -9.05
N ILE A 126 -1.24 -10.79 -9.95
CA ILE A 126 -0.77 -9.42 -9.74
C ILE A 126 -1.17 -8.61 -10.96
N GLU A 127 -2.00 -7.59 -10.78
CA GLU A 127 -2.50 -6.76 -11.88
C GLU A 127 -2.75 -5.32 -11.44
N GLU A 128 -2.95 -4.43 -12.40
CA GLU A 128 -3.52 -3.11 -12.14
C GLU A 128 -4.94 -3.25 -11.58
N LEU A 129 -5.26 -2.39 -10.63
CA LEU A 129 -6.59 -2.37 -10.01
C LEU A 129 -7.63 -1.67 -10.89
N ASP A 130 -7.19 -0.70 -11.69
CA ASP A 130 -8.01 0.10 -12.59
C ASP A 130 -7.23 0.43 -13.86
N TYR A 131 -7.88 0.29 -15.01
CA TYR A 131 -7.31 0.56 -16.34
C TYR A 131 -7.65 1.94 -16.89
N GLY A 132 -8.28 2.80 -16.09
CA GLY A 132 -8.55 4.19 -16.43
C GLY A 132 -7.35 5.11 -16.24
N PHE A 133 -7.57 6.42 -16.46
CA PHE A 133 -6.50 7.42 -16.36
C PHE A 133 -6.32 7.97 -14.96
N ASP A 134 -7.40 8.18 -14.23
CA ASP A 134 -7.44 9.02 -13.03
C ASP A 134 -7.87 8.22 -11.80
N PHE A 135 -7.22 7.10 -11.54
CA PHE A 135 -7.50 6.29 -10.37
C PHE A 135 -6.23 6.03 -9.57
N TYR A 136 -6.14 6.60 -8.37
CA TYR A 136 -4.95 6.49 -7.52
C TYR A 136 -5.28 6.34 -6.04
N ALA A 137 -4.29 5.92 -5.25
CA ALA A 137 -4.33 5.85 -3.79
C ALA A 137 -5.56 5.13 -3.21
N PRO A 138 -5.97 3.96 -3.74
CA PRO A 138 -7.17 3.28 -3.25
C PRO A 138 -6.97 2.80 -1.82
N GLN A 139 -8.06 2.87 -1.05
CA GLN A 139 -8.13 2.33 0.31
C GLN A 139 -9.46 1.63 0.51
N THR A 140 -9.48 0.57 1.29
CA THR A 140 -10.72 -0.11 1.64
C THR A 140 -11.14 0.18 3.07
N VAL A 141 -12.44 0.14 3.31
CA VAL A 141 -13.02 0.09 4.65
C VAL A 141 -13.86 -1.17 4.79
N GLN A 142 -13.84 -1.75 5.97
CA GLN A 142 -14.63 -2.92 6.32
C GLN A 142 -15.75 -2.49 7.27
N ASN A 143 -16.98 -2.76 6.85
CA ASN A 143 -18.17 -2.73 7.70
C ASN A 143 -18.90 -4.09 7.52
N SER A 144 -20.16 -4.14 7.13
CA SER A 144 -20.80 -5.39 6.67
C SER A 144 -20.11 -5.91 5.40
N ASP A 145 -19.93 -5.02 4.44
CA ASP A 145 -19.21 -5.27 3.20
C ASP A 145 -17.86 -4.54 3.20
N ARG A 146 -16.94 -4.96 2.34
CA ARG A 146 -15.73 -4.21 2.08
C ARG A 146 -15.97 -3.25 0.92
N ILE A 147 -15.77 -1.96 1.19
CA ILE A 147 -15.95 -0.89 0.21
C ILE A 147 -14.57 -0.33 -0.13
N LEU A 148 -14.27 -0.17 -1.40
CA LEU A 148 -13.05 0.44 -1.91
C LEU A 148 -13.35 1.87 -2.36
N PHE A 149 -12.48 2.79 -1.95
CA PHE A 149 -12.45 4.18 -2.41
C PHE A 149 -11.14 4.41 -3.14
N GLY A 150 -11.18 5.14 -4.24
CA GLY A 150 -10.00 5.62 -4.96
C GLY A 150 -10.11 7.10 -5.21
N TRP A 151 -8.97 7.77 -5.35
CA TRP A 151 -8.92 9.15 -5.77
C TRP A 151 -8.99 9.24 -7.29
N VAL A 152 -9.94 10.02 -7.79
CA VAL A 152 -10.06 10.31 -9.23
C VAL A 152 -9.23 11.56 -9.52
N GLY A 153 -7.93 11.34 -9.68
CA GLY A 153 -6.96 12.40 -9.93
C GLY A 153 -5.54 11.86 -10.07
N LEU A 154 -4.68 12.61 -10.77
CA LEU A 154 -3.26 12.33 -10.90
C LEU A 154 -2.45 13.55 -10.46
N PRO A 155 -1.41 13.39 -9.61
CA PRO A 155 -0.65 14.52 -9.04
C PRO A 155 -0.03 15.47 -10.06
N ASP A 156 0.36 14.95 -11.23
CA ASP A 156 1.08 15.71 -12.26
C ASP A 156 0.16 16.35 -13.30
N LEU A 157 -1.16 16.18 -13.18
CA LEU A 157 -2.11 16.75 -14.12
C LEU A 157 -2.70 18.07 -13.62
N THR A 158 -2.96 18.96 -14.57
CA THR A 158 -3.73 20.18 -14.33
C THR A 158 -5.17 19.95 -14.72
N TYR A 159 -6.09 20.21 -13.80
CA TYR A 159 -7.52 20.02 -14.01
C TYR A 159 -8.24 21.36 -14.27
N PRO A 160 -9.35 21.37 -14.99
CA PRO A 160 -10.15 22.58 -15.21
C PRO A 160 -10.63 23.24 -13.90
N THR A 161 -10.67 22.48 -12.81
CA THR A 161 -11.06 22.93 -11.47
C THR A 161 -9.96 23.67 -10.71
N ASP A 162 -8.69 23.56 -11.13
CA ASP A 162 -7.54 24.17 -10.46
C ASP A 162 -7.66 25.70 -10.42
N LYS A 163 -8.25 26.31 -11.45
CA LYS A 163 -8.51 27.76 -11.48
C LYS A 163 -9.41 28.24 -10.34
N TYR A 164 -10.19 27.35 -9.75
CA TYR A 164 -11.02 27.60 -8.57
C TYR A 164 -10.35 27.19 -7.27
N LYS A 165 -9.09 26.70 -7.34
CA LYS A 165 -8.34 26.10 -6.20
C LYS A 165 -9.03 24.86 -5.64
N TRP A 166 -9.72 24.12 -6.48
CA TRP A 166 -10.27 22.81 -6.17
C TRP A 166 -9.35 21.72 -6.75
N HIS A 167 -8.98 20.81 -5.92
CA HIS A 167 -8.28 19.59 -6.33
C HIS A 167 -9.32 18.47 -6.45
N SER A 168 -9.26 17.73 -7.54
CA SER A 168 -10.13 16.55 -7.74
C SER A 168 -9.69 15.41 -6.84
#